data_102a757e64be6364f674534b70aed81c
#
_entry.id   102a757e64be6364f674534b70aed81c
#
_cell.length_a   1.000
_cell.length_b   1.000
_cell.length_c   1.000
_cell.angle_alpha   90.00
_cell.angle_beta   90.00
_cell.angle_gamma   90.00
#
_symmetry.space_group_name_H-M   'P 1'
#
loop_
_entity.id
_entity.type
_entity.pdbx_description
1 polymer ?
#
loop_
_entity_poly.entity_id
_entity_poly.type
_entity_poly.pdbx_seq_one_letter_code
_entity_poly.pdbx_strand_id
1 'polypeptide(L)'
;MLSAVEIANLHDRWTGEWHAELPQPIDQTDNDFLHTVFANHLANFKIWHAEDETRLPEASDHEVARAKHIIDRENQRRNDSAELCDEILLDYLEQRNLPRPDAELNTETPGILIDRLSILSLRLFHTAEEVYRIDAPPGHAERNRERHHILIEQCDDLVEGLDRLWQQVLAGQRRFKQYRPLKMYNDPTLNPALYMQHR
;
A
#
# COMPACT_ATOMS: atom_id res chain seq x y z
N MET A 1 -6.42 17.74 -5.58
CA MET A 1 -6.46 16.37 -6.12
C MET A 1 -5.59 15.46 -5.28
N LEU A 2 -4.27 15.51 -5.31
CA LEU A 2 -3.44 14.72 -4.42
C LEU A 2 -3.02 15.59 -3.23
N SER A 3 -3.25 15.09 -2.01
CA SER A 3 -2.74 15.59 -0.75
C SER A 3 -2.28 14.40 0.08
N ALA A 4 -0.98 14.30 0.32
CA ALA A 4 -0.41 13.16 1.03
C ALA A 4 -0.90 13.11 2.49
N VAL A 5 -1.08 14.26 3.12
CA VAL A 5 -1.65 14.35 4.49
C VAL A 5 -3.08 13.82 4.54
N GLU A 6 -3.94 14.19 3.56
CA GLU A 6 -5.32 13.68 3.52
C GLU A 6 -5.35 12.17 3.28
N ILE A 7 -4.48 11.65 2.43
CA ILE A 7 -4.36 10.20 2.17
C ILE A 7 -3.90 9.46 3.43
N ALA A 8 -2.87 9.94 4.12
CA ALA A 8 -2.41 9.34 5.37
C ALA A 8 -3.52 9.32 6.43
N ASN A 9 -4.23 10.43 6.62
CA ASN A 9 -5.38 10.52 7.55
C ASN A 9 -6.51 9.55 7.18
N LEU A 10 -6.76 9.33 5.87
CA LEU A 10 -7.74 8.35 5.41
C LEU A 10 -7.31 6.92 5.74
N HIS A 11 -6.04 6.59 5.50
CA HIS A 11 -5.50 5.26 5.83
C HIS A 11 -5.62 5.00 7.34
N ASP A 12 -5.25 5.94 8.20
CA ASP A 12 -5.33 5.79 9.65
C ASP A 12 -6.78 5.61 10.12
N ARG A 13 -7.69 6.40 9.57
CA ARG A 13 -9.12 6.29 9.87
C ARG A 13 -9.67 4.92 9.45
N TRP A 14 -9.44 4.50 8.20
CA TRP A 14 -9.91 3.20 7.71
C TRP A 14 -9.29 2.04 8.48
N THR A 15 -8.01 2.11 8.82
CA THR A 15 -7.36 1.10 9.66
C THR A 15 -8.10 0.93 10.98
N GLY A 16 -8.40 2.04 11.69
CA GLY A 16 -9.13 1.98 12.97
C GLY A 16 -10.56 1.48 12.81
N GLU A 17 -11.28 1.96 11.79
CA GLU A 17 -12.66 1.54 11.50
C GLU A 17 -12.74 0.03 11.20
N TRP A 18 -11.82 -0.50 10.38
CA TRP A 18 -11.83 -1.92 9.95
C TRP A 18 -11.39 -2.89 11.04
N HIS A 19 -10.69 -2.44 12.06
CA HIS A 19 -10.42 -3.24 13.26
C HIS A 19 -11.62 -3.26 14.22
N ALA A 20 -12.48 -2.25 14.17
CA ALA A 20 -13.71 -2.22 14.96
C ALA A 20 -14.87 -2.94 14.26
N GLU A 21 -15.00 -2.78 12.93
CA GLU A 21 -16.08 -3.33 12.12
C GLU A 21 -15.54 -3.79 10.75
N LEU A 22 -16.20 -4.77 10.13
CA LEU A 22 -15.80 -5.25 8.80
C LEU A 22 -15.79 -4.11 7.77
N PRO A 23 -14.77 -4.07 6.88
CA PRO A 23 -14.67 -3.06 5.85
C PRO A 23 -15.95 -2.95 5.02
N GLN A 24 -16.53 -1.75 4.97
CA GLN A 24 -17.66 -1.44 4.11
C GLN A 24 -17.17 -0.74 2.84
N PRO A 25 -17.81 -1.01 1.67
CA PRO A 25 -17.53 -0.21 0.49
C PRO A 25 -17.76 1.27 0.79
N ILE A 26 -16.87 2.13 0.30
CA ILE A 26 -17.16 3.57 0.29
C ILE A 26 -18.28 3.85 -0.70
N ASP A 27 -19.17 4.76 -0.35
CA ASP A 27 -20.22 5.21 -1.27
C ASP A 27 -19.61 5.63 -2.61
N GLN A 28 -20.32 5.34 -3.70
CA GLN A 28 -19.90 5.74 -5.03
C GLN A 28 -19.82 7.27 -5.08
N THR A 29 -18.61 7.78 -4.83
CA THR A 29 -18.28 9.18 -5.08
C THR A 29 -17.78 9.26 -6.53
N ASP A 30 -17.98 10.38 -7.21
CA ASP A 30 -17.42 10.65 -8.56
C ASP A 30 -15.87 10.78 -8.53
N ASN A 31 -15.21 10.27 -7.47
CA ASN A 31 -13.77 10.37 -7.27
C ASN A 31 -13.09 8.99 -7.39
N ASP A 32 -12.85 8.58 -8.63
CA ASP A 32 -12.16 7.32 -8.95
C ASP A 32 -10.80 7.18 -8.25
N PHE A 33 -10.09 8.29 -8.07
CA PHE A 33 -8.81 8.29 -7.36
C PHE A 33 -8.95 7.87 -5.89
N LEU A 34 -9.96 8.39 -5.18
CA LEU A 34 -10.20 8.02 -3.79
C LEU A 34 -10.61 6.55 -3.65
N HIS A 35 -11.44 6.04 -4.58
CA HIS A 35 -11.80 4.62 -4.63
C HIS A 35 -10.57 3.73 -4.84
N THR A 36 -9.63 4.19 -5.67
CA THR A 36 -8.39 3.44 -5.96
C THR A 36 -7.47 3.42 -4.74
N VAL A 37 -7.32 4.55 -4.03
CA VAL A 37 -6.58 4.63 -2.76
C VAL A 37 -7.20 3.71 -1.70
N PHE A 38 -8.53 3.71 -1.58
CA PHE A 38 -9.26 2.80 -0.69
C PHE A 38 -9.00 1.33 -1.05
N ALA A 39 -9.08 0.96 -2.33
CA ALA A 39 -8.86 -0.41 -2.78
C ALA A 39 -7.43 -0.89 -2.50
N ASN A 40 -6.43 -0.02 -2.69
CA ASN A 40 -5.04 -0.29 -2.33
C ASN A 40 -4.88 -0.56 -0.83
N HIS A 41 -5.43 0.32 0.01
CA HIS A 41 -5.36 0.16 1.47
C HIS A 41 -6.09 -1.09 1.96
N LEU A 42 -7.27 -1.39 1.41
CA LEU A 42 -8.01 -2.60 1.73
C LEU A 42 -7.24 -3.88 1.36
N ALA A 43 -6.53 -3.87 0.24
CA ALA A 43 -5.67 -4.99 -0.13
C ALA A 43 -4.52 -5.17 0.87
N ASN A 44 -3.85 -4.10 1.28
CA ASN A 44 -2.80 -4.13 2.31
C ASN A 44 -3.34 -4.63 3.66
N PHE A 45 -4.51 -4.16 4.09
CA PHE A 45 -5.18 -4.63 5.30
C PHE A 45 -5.44 -6.14 5.28
N LYS A 46 -5.98 -6.66 4.18
CA LYS A 46 -6.24 -8.09 4.02
C LYS A 46 -4.96 -8.92 3.96
N ILE A 47 -3.90 -8.42 3.32
CA ILE A 47 -2.59 -9.07 3.32
C ILE A 47 -2.04 -9.18 4.73
N TRP A 48 -2.10 -8.08 5.51
CA TRP A 48 -1.62 -8.06 6.89
C TRP A 48 -2.23 -9.20 7.71
N HIS A 49 -3.55 -9.28 7.76
CA HIS A 49 -4.24 -10.30 8.53
C HIS A 49 -4.06 -11.72 8.00
N ALA A 50 -4.00 -11.90 6.68
CA ALA A 50 -3.71 -13.21 6.10
C ALA A 50 -2.27 -13.66 6.41
N GLU A 51 -1.31 -12.74 6.47
CA GLU A 51 0.05 -13.03 6.92
C GLU A 51 0.10 -13.43 8.40
N ASP A 52 -0.72 -12.84 9.25
CA ASP A 52 -0.83 -13.24 10.67
C ASP A 52 -1.40 -14.66 10.80
N GLU A 53 -2.43 -15.02 10.00
CA GLU A 53 -2.97 -16.38 9.97
C GLU A 53 -1.89 -17.43 9.64
N THR A 54 -0.94 -17.13 8.75
CA THR A 54 0.14 -18.07 8.39
C THR A 54 1.14 -18.34 9.51
N ARG A 55 1.17 -17.48 10.54
CA ARG A 55 2.14 -17.54 11.65
C ARG A 55 1.57 -18.14 12.93
N LEU A 56 0.29 -18.52 12.93
CA LEU A 56 -0.33 -19.20 14.08
C LEU A 56 0.37 -20.55 14.31
N PRO A 57 0.83 -20.87 15.53
CA PRO A 57 1.57 -22.11 15.81
C PRO A 57 0.77 -23.39 15.50
N GLU A 58 -0.57 -23.30 15.60
CA GLU A 58 -1.51 -24.40 15.37
C GLU A 58 -2.11 -24.41 13.95
N ALA A 59 -1.71 -23.50 13.07
CA ALA A 59 -2.21 -23.46 11.70
C ALA A 59 -1.85 -24.74 10.95
N SER A 60 -2.85 -25.40 10.37
CA SER A 60 -2.65 -26.54 9.49
C SER A 60 -2.08 -26.11 8.13
N ASP A 61 -1.41 -27.05 7.42
CA ASP A 61 -0.89 -26.81 6.06
C ASP A 61 -1.99 -26.31 5.11
N HIS A 62 -3.24 -26.78 5.28
CA HIS A 62 -4.37 -26.33 4.47
C HIS A 62 -4.74 -24.85 4.74
N GLU A 63 -4.72 -24.42 6.00
CA GLU A 63 -4.99 -23.02 6.38
C GLU A 63 -3.89 -22.10 5.88
N VAL A 64 -2.62 -22.52 6.04
CA VAL A 64 -1.46 -21.78 5.48
C VAL A 64 -1.56 -21.64 3.97
N ALA A 65 -1.89 -22.73 3.24
CA ALA A 65 -2.07 -22.70 1.79
C ALA A 65 -3.22 -21.76 1.38
N ARG A 66 -4.35 -21.79 2.10
CA ARG A 66 -5.50 -20.88 1.88
C ARG A 66 -5.08 -19.41 2.09
N ALA A 67 -4.43 -19.12 3.19
CA ALA A 67 -3.94 -17.77 3.49
C ALA A 67 -2.95 -17.29 2.41
N LYS A 68 -2.04 -18.16 1.94
CA LYS A 68 -1.12 -17.84 0.84
C LYS A 68 -1.86 -17.47 -0.46
N HIS A 69 -2.92 -18.18 -0.81
CA HIS A 69 -3.75 -17.81 -1.97
C HIS A 69 -4.44 -16.46 -1.81
N ILE A 70 -4.86 -16.11 -0.58
CA ILE A 70 -5.41 -14.78 -0.28
C ILE A 70 -4.32 -13.72 -0.49
N ILE A 71 -3.13 -13.92 0.10
CA ILE A 71 -1.99 -13.02 -0.01
C ILE A 71 -1.62 -12.77 -1.48
N ASP A 72 -1.53 -13.82 -2.30
CA ASP A 72 -1.17 -13.69 -3.72
C ASP A 72 -2.21 -12.88 -4.50
N ARG A 73 -3.50 -13.14 -4.26
CA ARG A 73 -4.59 -12.40 -4.88
C ARG A 73 -4.62 -10.92 -4.46
N GLU A 74 -4.50 -10.66 -3.17
CA GLU A 74 -4.56 -9.29 -2.66
C GLU A 74 -3.27 -8.52 -3.02
N ASN A 75 -2.10 -9.16 -3.12
CA ASN A 75 -0.89 -8.55 -3.66
C ASN A 75 -1.06 -8.11 -5.14
N GLN A 76 -1.80 -8.89 -5.95
CA GLN A 76 -2.11 -8.46 -7.31
C GLN A 76 -3.00 -7.23 -7.29
N ARG A 77 -4.10 -7.24 -6.52
CA ARG A 77 -5.02 -6.10 -6.37
C ARG A 77 -4.31 -4.84 -5.88
N ARG A 78 -3.42 -5.00 -4.89
CA ARG A 78 -2.61 -3.91 -4.36
C ARG A 78 -1.79 -3.22 -5.45
N ASN A 79 -1.07 -4.03 -6.25
CA ASN A 79 -0.27 -3.50 -7.35
C ASN A 79 -1.13 -2.85 -8.42
N ASP A 80 -2.23 -3.50 -8.83
CA ASP A 80 -3.15 -2.96 -9.83
C ASP A 80 -3.74 -1.61 -9.38
N SER A 81 -4.07 -1.48 -8.09
CA SER A 81 -4.56 -0.22 -7.52
C SER A 81 -3.47 0.86 -7.47
N ALA A 82 -2.23 0.53 -7.13
CA ALA A 82 -1.12 1.49 -7.17
C ALA A 82 -0.85 1.98 -8.60
N GLU A 83 -0.88 1.07 -9.60
CA GLU A 83 -0.75 1.41 -11.01
C GLU A 83 -1.92 2.30 -11.48
N LEU A 84 -3.15 1.99 -11.08
CA LEU A 84 -4.33 2.79 -11.43
C LEU A 84 -4.29 4.19 -10.79
N CYS A 85 -3.75 4.35 -9.58
CA CYS A 85 -3.48 5.67 -9.01
C CYS A 85 -2.59 6.51 -9.92
N ASP A 86 -1.51 5.90 -10.44
CA ASP A 86 -0.60 6.58 -11.35
C ASP A 86 -1.25 6.92 -12.69
N GLU A 87 -2.08 6.03 -13.26
CA GLU A 87 -2.83 6.29 -14.50
C GLU A 87 -3.76 7.50 -14.33
N ILE A 88 -4.57 7.53 -13.28
CA ILE A 88 -5.48 8.65 -12.99
C ILE A 88 -4.71 9.98 -12.84
N LEU A 89 -3.56 9.94 -12.17
CA LEU A 89 -2.72 11.13 -11.99
C LEU A 89 -2.07 11.57 -13.30
N LEU A 90 -1.64 10.65 -14.16
CA LEU A 90 -1.09 10.96 -15.49
C LEU A 90 -2.15 11.55 -16.41
N ASP A 91 -3.37 11.00 -16.42
CA ASP A 91 -4.50 11.54 -17.19
C ASP A 91 -4.84 12.99 -16.76
N TYR A 92 -4.80 13.24 -15.44
CA TYR A 92 -4.97 14.59 -14.90
C TYR A 92 -3.87 15.55 -15.36
N LEU A 93 -2.63 15.07 -15.43
CA LEU A 93 -1.47 15.86 -15.88
C LEU A 93 -1.50 16.11 -17.40
N GLU A 94 -1.91 15.13 -18.19
CA GLU A 94 -2.00 15.25 -19.66
C GLU A 94 -2.92 16.41 -20.08
N GLN A 95 -4.04 16.58 -19.42
CA GLN A 95 -4.97 17.69 -19.63
C GLN A 95 -4.33 19.08 -19.37
N ARG A 96 -3.14 19.11 -18.78
CA ARG A 96 -2.36 20.30 -18.42
C ARG A 96 -1.03 20.41 -19.18
N ASN A 97 -0.85 19.57 -20.20
CA ASN A 97 0.42 19.41 -20.93
C ASN A 97 1.60 19.07 -19.98
N LEU A 98 1.35 18.22 -18.99
CA LEU A 98 2.32 17.68 -18.03
C LEU A 98 2.27 16.14 -18.07
N PRO A 99 3.28 15.46 -17.54
CA PRO A 99 4.57 16.02 -17.13
C PRO A 99 5.43 16.44 -18.34
N ARG A 100 6.36 17.37 -18.15
CA ARG A 100 7.26 17.76 -19.24
C ARG A 100 8.20 16.62 -19.60
N PRO A 101 8.41 16.31 -20.90
CA PRO A 101 9.28 15.19 -21.32
C PRO A 101 10.74 15.34 -20.91
N ASP A 102 11.23 16.57 -20.79
CA ASP A 102 12.60 16.96 -20.43
C ASP A 102 12.81 17.11 -18.91
N ALA A 103 11.75 17.04 -18.11
CA ALA A 103 11.86 17.11 -16.66
C ALA A 103 12.62 15.91 -16.09
N GLU A 104 13.25 16.12 -14.93
CA GLU A 104 13.99 15.08 -14.22
C GLU A 104 13.05 13.92 -13.83
N LEU A 105 13.47 12.68 -14.16
CA LEU A 105 12.69 11.48 -13.88
C LEU A 105 12.80 11.09 -12.41
N ASN A 106 11.64 10.93 -11.75
CA ASN A 106 11.51 10.23 -10.47
C ASN A 106 11.12 8.78 -10.75
N THR A 107 11.86 7.82 -10.22
CA THR A 107 11.64 6.39 -10.47
C THR A 107 10.58 5.78 -9.55
N GLU A 108 10.40 6.34 -8.35
CA GLU A 108 9.25 6.04 -7.51
C GLU A 108 8.05 6.90 -7.94
N THR A 109 6.91 6.28 -8.15
CA THR A 109 5.69 6.95 -8.60
C THR A 109 4.81 7.35 -7.41
N PRO A 110 3.89 8.31 -7.55
CA PRO A 110 2.93 8.64 -6.51
C PRO A 110 2.12 7.43 -6.04
N GLY A 111 1.70 6.53 -6.93
CA GLY A 111 0.96 5.31 -6.56
C GLY A 111 1.77 4.38 -5.66
N ILE A 112 3.08 4.19 -5.93
CA ILE A 112 3.99 3.43 -5.06
C ILE A 112 4.14 4.11 -3.69
N LEU A 113 4.24 5.44 -3.64
CA LEU A 113 4.37 6.17 -2.38
C LEU A 113 3.08 6.10 -1.55
N ILE A 114 1.90 6.13 -2.19
CA ILE A 114 0.59 5.92 -1.55
C ILE A 114 0.50 4.50 -0.96
N ASP A 115 0.92 3.48 -1.70
CA ASP A 115 0.99 2.10 -1.21
C ASP A 115 1.90 1.97 0.02
N ARG A 116 3.05 2.64 0.04
CA ARG A 116 3.96 2.67 1.20
C ARG A 116 3.34 3.37 2.40
N LEU A 117 2.60 4.48 2.20
CA LEU A 117 1.85 5.15 3.27
C LEU A 117 0.80 4.22 3.87
N SER A 118 0.08 3.47 3.03
CA SER A 118 -0.89 2.46 3.46
C SER A 118 -0.25 1.41 4.39
N ILE A 119 0.92 0.88 4.02
CA ILE A 119 1.65 -0.10 4.85
C ILE A 119 2.13 0.52 6.16
N LEU A 120 2.57 1.78 6.14
CA LEU A 120 3.02 2.49 7.36
C LEU A 120 1.86 2.72 8.33
N SER A 121 0.66 3.08 7.86
CA SER A 121 -0.53 3.22 8.69
C SER A 121 -0.86 1.92 9.45
N LEU A 122 -0.84 0.77 8.77
CA LEU A 122 -1.03 -0.54 9.42
C LEU A 122 0.05 -0.82 10.47
N ARG A 123 1.32 -0.53 10.15
CA ARG A 123 2.43 -0.71 11.10
C ARG A 123 2.29 0.19 12.33
N LEU A 124 1.89 1.44 12.13
CA LEU A 124 1.66 2.39 13.23
C LEU A 124 0.55 1.89 14.15
N PHE A 125 -0.58 1.47 13.58
CA PHE A 125 -1.69 0.93 14.34
C PHE A 125 -1.28 -0.28 15.20
N HIS A 126 -0.73 -1.32 14.59
CA HIS A 126 -0.36 -2.54 15.33
C HIS A 126 0.82 -2.33 16.28
N THR A 127 1.75 -1.41 15.98
CA THR A 127 2.81 -1.08 16.93
C THR A 127 2.25 -0.33 18.13
N ALA A 128 1.23 0.52 17.94
CA ALA A 128 0.55 1.20 19.05
C ALA A 128 -0.19 0.18 19.96
N GLU A 129 -0.85 -0.83 19.39
CA GLU A 129 -1.46 -1.92 20.19
C GLU A 129 -0.42 -2.61 21.09
N GLU A 130 0.78 -2.90 20.55
CA GLU A 130 1.86 -3.53 21.31
C GLU A 130 2.44 -2.62 22.40
N VAL A 131 2.36 -1.29 22.28
CA VAL A 131 2.74 -0.35 23.35
C VAL A 131 1.79 -0.47 24.56
N TYR A 132 0.50 -0.72 24.30
CA TYR A 132 -0.53 -0.77 25.33
C TYR A 132 -0.89 -2.21 25.78
N ARG A 133 -0.23 -3.21 25.26
CA ARG A 133 -0.48 -4.61 25.59
C ARG A 133 -0.17 -4.91 27.06
N ILE A 134 -1.19 -5.33 27.81
CA ILE A 134 -1.15 -5.48 29.29
C ILE A 134 -0.31 -6.70 29.71
N ASP A 135 -0.40 -7.82 28.98
CA ASP A 135 0.25 -9.11 29.30
C ASP A 135 1.66 -9.26 28.69
N ALA A 136 2.25 -8.15 28.27
CA ALA A 136 3.55 -8.14 27.62
C ALA A 136 4.72 -8.32 28.62
N PRO A 137 5.84 -8.95 28.18
CA PRO A 137 7.01 -9.10 29.04
C PRO A 137 7.68 -7.75 29.35
N PRO A 138 8.46 -7.66 30.46
CA PRO A 138 9.15 -6.41 30.83
C PRO A 138 9.98 -5.82 29.69
N GLY A 139 9.92 -4.50 29.52
CA GLY A 139 10.63 -3.77 28.48
C GLY A 139 9.99 -3.85 27.09
N HIS A 140 8.85 -4.55 26.93
CA HIS A 140 8.15 -4.66 25.65
C HIS A 140 7.55 -3.32 25.19
N ALA A 141 6.85 -2.65 26.09
CA ALA A 141 6.22 -1.36 25.81
C ALA A 141 7.25 -0.28 25.42
N GLU A 142 8.39 -0.23 26.11
CA GLU A 142 9.49 0.71 25.82
C GLU A 142 10.04 0.51 24.41
N ARG A 143 10.39 -0.74 24.05
CA ARG A 143 10.89 -1.07 22.70
C ARG A 143 9.88 -0.74 21.61
N ASN A 144 8.57 -0.93 21.86
CA ASN A 144 7.56 -0.63 20.88
C ASN A 144 7.25 0.88 20.81
N ARG A 145 7.42 1.66 21.88
CA ARG A 145 7.38 3.13 21.80
C ARG A 145 8.50 3.69 20.91
N GLU A 146 9.73 3.15 21.04
CA GLU A 146 10.84 3.55 20.17
C GLU A 146 10.55 3.22 18.70
N ARG A 147 10.05 2.01 18.40
CA ARG A 147 9.64 1.61 17.06
C ARG A 147 8.52 2.49 16.51
N HIS A 148 7.51 2.76 17.32
CA HIS A 148 6.38 3.60 16.94
C HIS A 148 6.83 5.02 16.60
N HIS A 149 7.76 5.59 17.38
CA HIS A 149 8.34 6.90 17.09
C HIS A 149 9.09 6.92 15.76
N ILE A 150 9.91 5.93 15.48
CA ILE A 150 10.60 5.78 14.17
C ILE A 150 9.60 5.66 13.03
N LEU A 151 8.49 4.93 13.22
CA LEU A 151 7.46 4.79 12.19
C LEU A 151 6.71 6.10 11.93
N ILE A 152 6.50 6.93 12.97
CA ILE A 152 5.94 8.28 12.81
C ILE A 152 6.87 9.13 11.96
N GLU A 153 8.18 9.19 12.26
CA GLU A 153 9.15 9.93 11.46
C GLU A 153 9.16 9.45 9.99
N GLN A 154 9.13 8.14 9.75
CA GLN A 154 9.05 7.58 8.40
C GLN A 154 7.77 7.97 7.66
N CYS A 155 6.64 8.05 8.37
CA CYS A 155 5.37 8.48 7.81
C CYS A 155 5.41 9.97 7.42
N ASP A 156 5.91 10.82 8.32
CA ASP A 156 6.03 12.26 8.09
C ASP A 156 6.97 12.56 6.91
N ASP A 157 8.13 11.90 6.85
CA ASP A 157 9.09 12.02 5.74
C ASP A 157 8.45 11.60 4.41
N LEU A 158 7.65 10.52 4.41
CA LEU A 158 7.01 10.01 3.20
C LEU A 158 5.88 10.92 2.74
N VAL A 159 5.10 11.48 3.67
CA VAL A 159 4.05 12.48 3.39
C VAL A 159 4.69 13.73 2.76
N GLU A 160 5.73 14.28 3.39
CA GLU A 160 6.44 15.44 2.85
C GLU A 160 7.06 15.15 1.48
N GLY A 161 7.67 13.95 1.32
CA GLY A 161 8.27 13.50 0.08
C GLY A 161 7.26 13.39 -1.06
N LEU A 162 6.08 12.83 -0.82
CA LEU A 162 5.01 12.70 -1.80
C LEU A 162 4.42 14.06 -2.19
N ASP A 163 4.12 14.92 -1.21
CA ASP A 163 3.61 16.27 -1.50
C ASP A 163 4.64 17.08 -2.28
N ARG A 164 5.93 17.02 -1.93
CA ARG A 164 7.01 17.68 -2.65
C ARG A 164 7.15 17.17 -4.09
N LEU A 165 7.09 15.84 -4.29
CA LEU A 165 7.13 15.25 -5.62
C LEU A 165 5.96 15.77 -6.46
N TRP A 166 4.75 15.77 -5.92
CA TRP A 166 3.56 16.22 -6.62
C TRP A 166 3.65 17.70 -7.02
N GLN A 167 4.10 18.57 -6.12
CA GLN A 167 4.34 19.99 -6.42
C GLN A 167 5.39 20.19 -7.53
N GLN A 168 6.47 19.44 -7.50
CA GLN A 168 7.52 19.51 -8.53
C GLN A 168 7.02 19.01 -9.90
N VAL A 169 6.15 18.00 -9.92
CA VAL A 169 5.51 17.50 -11.15
C VAL A 169 4.57 18.56 -11.71
N LEU A 170 3.73 19.18 -10.89
CA LEU A 170 2.84 20.28 -11.31
C LEU A 170 3.62 21.51 -11.79
N ALA A 171 4.78 21.76 -11.22
CA ALA A 171 5.68 22.84 -11.68
C ALA A 171 6.48 22.47 -12.95
N GLY A 172 6.36 21.25 -13.46
CA GLY A 172 7.10 20.77 -14.64
C GLY A 172 8.60 20.56 -14.38
N GLN A 173 9.01 20.44 -13.12
CA GLN A 173 10.39 20.21 -12.69
C GLN A 173 10.75 18.74 -12.62
N ARG A 174 9.76 17.90 -12.28
CA ARG A 174 9.88 16.45 -12.23
C ARG A 174 8.82 15.76 -13.05
N ARG A 175 9.09 14.50 -13.40
CA ARG A 175 8.13 13.59 -14.03
C ARG A 175 8.27 12.20 -13.44
N PHE A 176 7.22 11.41 -13.54
CA PHE A 176 7.25 9.99 -13.29
C PHE A 176 6.69 9.24 -14.50
N LYS A 177 6.89 7.93 -14.53
CA LYS A 177 6.37 7.04 -15.55
C LYS A 177 5.75 5.84 -14.86
N GLN A 178 4.69 5.34 -15.44
CA GLN A 178 4.17 4.04 -15.03
C GLN A 178 5.14 2.93 -15.45
N TYR A 179 5.54 2.12 -14.48
CA TYR A 179 6.32 0.92 -14.69
C TYR A 179 5.45 -0.29 -14.37
N ARG A 180 5.11 -1.07 -15.39
CA ARG A 180 4.38 -2.32 -15.18
C ARG A 180 5.34 -3.40 -14.70
N PRO A 181 5.14 -3.99 -13.49
CA PRO A 181 5.94 -5.12 -13.04
C PRO A 181 5.58 -6.34 -13.90
N LEU A 182 6.47 -6.72 -14.81
CA LEU A 182 6.31 -7.90 -15.67
C LEU A 182 6.58 -9.16 -14.86
N LYS A 183 5.59 -9.60 -14.07
CA LYS A 183 5.71 -10.77 -13.18
C LYS A 183 5.67 -12.07 -13.98
N MET A 184 6.84 -12.61 -14.30
CA MET A 184 6.99 -13.84 -15.09
C MET A 184 6.45 -15.10 -14.39
N TYR A 185 6.53 -15.18 -13.06
CA TYR A 185 6.14 -16.39 -12.31
C TYR A 185 4.63 -16.66 -12.29
N ASN A 186 3.79 -15.65 -12.52
CA ASN A 186 2.34 -15.82 -12.64
C ASN A 186 1.87 -16.15 -14.07
N ASP A 187 2.74 -16.03 -15.07
CA ASP A 187 2.40 -16.30 -16.45
C ASP A 187 2.71 -17.78 -16.77
N PRO A 188 1.68 -18.59 -17.11
CA PRO A 188 1.87 -20.00 -17.44
C PRO A 188 2.84 -20.24 -18.61
N THR A 189 3.02 -19.27 -19.49
CA THR A 189 3.92 -19.39 -20.64
C THR A 189 5.37 -19.03 -20.31
N LEU A 190 5.60 -18.31 -19.23
CA LEU A 190 6.92 -17.81 -18.82
C LEU A 190 7.47 -18.53 -17.58
N ASN A 191 6.63 -19.23 -16.82
CA ASN A 191 7.06 -19.96 -15.63
C ASN A 191 7.36 -21.42 -15.95
N PRO A 192 8.64 -21.88 -15.94
CA PRO A 192 9.01 -23.27 -16.22
C PRO A 192 8.29 -24.30 -15.33
N ALA A 193 8.01 -23.96 -14.07
CA ALA A 193 7.28 -24.84 -13.16
C ALA A 193 5.85 -25.14 -13.62
N LEU A 194 5.26 -24.28 -14.46
CA LEU A 194 3.92 -24.44 -14.99
C LEU A 194 3.91 -25.11 -16.37
N TYR A 195 4.81 -24.76 -17.30
CA TYR A 195 4.79 -25.31 -18.65
C TYR A 195 5.58 -26.63 -18.80
N MET A 196 6.48 -26.98 -17.86
CA MET A 196 7.22 -28.24 -17.89
C MET A 196 6.44 -29.44 -17.31
N GLN A 197 5.31 -29.25 -16.68
CA GLN A 197 4.49 -30.34 -16.11
C GLN A 197 3.78 -31.21 -17.16
N HIS A 198 3.90 -30.90 -18.46
CA HIS A 198 3.31 -31.63 -19.59
C HIS A 198 4.33 -32.35 -20.45
N ARG A 199 5.53 -32.69 -19.92
CA ARG A 199 6.52 -33.56 -20.59
C ARG A 199 6.69 -34.88 -19.91
#